data_3a32bf952e0e5099e332ef6003ae3ba5
#
_entry.id   3a32bf952e0e5099e332ef6003ae3ba5
#
_cell.length_a   1.000
_cell.length_b   1.000
_cell.length_c   1.000
_cell.angle_alpha   90.00
_cell.angle_beta   90.00
_cell.angle_gamma   90.00
#
_symmetry.space_group_name_H-M   'P 1'
#
loop_
_entity.id
_entity.type
_entity.pdbx_description
1 polymer ?
#
loop_
_entity_poly.entity_id
_entity_poly.type
_entity_poly.pdbx_seq_one_letter_code
_entity_poly.pdbx_strand_id
1 'polypeptide(L)'
;MSSHRRISLGFIVVFSLMWPAHGQQTLIQSSHSTRYSIPPKGTIPVAFVVTDDAVTIDFAGPWEVFKDVFLKDRGKTLAEQAAFRLYTVSDSREPVKTSGGMRIVPDYTFDDAPRPAIVVVPAQSGRSPKMLEWIRKMTTQSDVVMSVCTGAYVLGDAGVLKGKKATTHHLYYDEFQKTFPDVLLQKDKRFVQSDSVIFTAGGLSSGIDLALHVVELYFGPSSAEETAKILEYKGTDWKGDGSTSVSATATR
;
A
#
# COMPACT_ATOMS: atom_id res chain seq x y z
N MET A 1 85.03 -56.92 -12.19
CA MET A 1 84.48 -56.17 -13.27
C MET A 1 83.03 -55.81 -12.86
N SER A 2 82.85 -54.64 -12.31
CA SER A 2 81.59 -54.23 -11.66
C SER A 2 81.08 -52.98 -12.38
N SER A 3 79.87 -53.03 -12.94
CA SER A 3 79.23 -51.97 -13.63
C SER A 3 78.18 -51.29 -12.70
N HIS A 4 78.44 -50.08 -12.26
CA HIS A 4 77.52 -49.31 -11.48
C HIS A 4 76.56 -48.57 -12.42
N ARG A 5 75.26 -48.89 -12.37
CA ARG A 5 74.18 -48.13 -12.94
C ARG A 5 73.77 -47.04 -11.95
N ARG A 6 73.87 -45.78 -12.35
CA ARG A 6 73.30 -44.60 -11.64
C ARG A 6 71.81 -44.45 -12.00
N ILE A 7 70.95 -44.44 -11.00
CA ILE A 7 69.55 -44.15 -11.13
C ILE A 7 69.39 -42.64 -10.92
N SER A 8 68.91 -41.94 -11.94
CA SER A 8 68.59 -40.53 -11.86
C SER A 8 67.16 -40.35 -11.37
N LEU A 9 66.99 -39.69 -10.22
CA LEU A 9 65.68 -39.33 -9.68
C LEU A 9 65.20 -38.02 -10.35
N GLY A 10 64.20 -38.14 -11.21
CA GLY A 10 63.52 -36.96 -11.77
C GLY A 10 62.53 -36.39 -10.78
N PHE A 11 62.72 -35.13 -10.40
CA PHE A 11 61.75 -34.35 -9.63
C PHE A 11 60.61 -33.93 -10.54
N ILE A 12 59.41 -34.42 -10.30
CA ILE A 12 58.17 -33.90 -10.91
C ILE A 12 57.69 -32.74 -10.07
N VAL A 13 57.80 -31.52 -10.62
CA VAL A 13 57.20 -30.31 -10.06
C VAL A 13 55.74 -30.26 -10.52
N VAL A 14 54.82 -30.54 -9.60
CA VAL A 14 53.39 -30.35 -9.85
C VAL A 14 53.03 -28.90 -9.67
N PHE A 15 52.79 -28.18 -10.78
CA PHE A 15 52.23 -26.83 -10.78
C PHE A 15 50.73 -26.93 -10.48
N SER A 16 50.34 -26.63 -9.24
CA SER A 16 48.93 -26.46 -8.88
C SER A 16 48.44 -25.11 -9.43
N LEU A 17 47.71 -25.14 -10.53
CA LEU A 17 46.95 -24.00 -11.05
C LEU A 17 45.81 -23.70 -10.06
N MET A 18 46.02 -22.67 -9.24
CA MET A 18 44.93 -22.03 -8.47
C MET A 18 44.00 -21.26 -9.42
N TRP A 19 42.82 -21.79 -9.68
CA TRP A 19 41.73 -21.13 -10.37
C TRP A 19 41.08 -20.16 -9.37
N PRO A 20 40.91 -18.87 -9.74
CA PRO A 20 40.17 -17.95 -8.87
C PRO A 20 38.70 -18.37 -8.85
N ALA A 21 38.21 -18.68 -7.66
CA ALA A 21 36.78 -18.87 -7.43
C ALA A 21 36.04 -17.57 -7.77
N HIS A 22 35.41 -17.52 -8.94
CA HIS A 22 34.44 -16.49 -9.26
C HIS A 22 33.28 -16.65 -8.30
N GLY A 23 33.19 -15.75 -7.32
CA GLY A 23 32.03 -15.62 -6.46
C GLY A 23 30.81 -15.36 -7.36
N GLN A 24 29.94 -16.33 -7.47
CA GLN A 24 28.59 -16.11 -7.98
C GLN A 24 27.90 -15.15 -7.01
N GLN A 25 27.85 -13.88 -7.37
CA GLN A 25 26.88 -12.96 -6.81
C GLN A 25 25.51 -13.47 -7.22
N THR A 26 24.87 -14.19 -6.29
CA THR A 26 23.46 -14.51 -6.38
C THR A 26 22.73 -13.19 -6.33
N LEU A 27 22.30 -12.70 -7.50
CA LEU A 27 21.34 -11.62 -7.62
C LEU A 27 20.07 -12.14 -6.91
N ILE A 28 19.84 -11.64 -5.69
CA ILE A 28 18.56 -11.77 -5.04
C ILE A 28 17.59 -10.94 -5.88
N GLN A 29 17.01 -11.56 -6.91
CA GLN A 29 15.81 -11.05 -7.54
C GLN A 29 14.75 -11.05 -6.45
N SER A 30 14.46 -9.87 -5.89
CA SER A 30 13.27 -9.66 -5.09
C SER A 30 12.08 -10.12 -5.95
N SER A 31 11.45 -11.22 -5.56
CA SER A 31 10.19 -11.67 -6.16
C SER A 31 9.15 -10.58 -5.89
N HIS A 32 9.04 -9.61 -6.80
CA HIS A 32 7.92 -8.69 -6.81
C HIS A 32 6.66 -9.56 -6.92
N SER A 33 5.82 -9.47 -5.92
CA SER A 33 4.53 -10.14 -5.92
C SER A 33 3.82 -9.80 -7.23
N THR A 34 3.37 -10.81 -7.96
CA THR A 34 2.60 -10.63 -9.22
C THR A 34 1.30 -9.83 -9.02
N ARG A 35 0.93 -9.55 -7.77
CA ARG A 35 -0.28 -8.84 -7.39
C ARG A 35 -0.22 -7.33 -7.72
N TYR A 36 0.89 -6.66 -7.42
CA TYR A 36 1.05 -5.22 -7.66
C TYR A 36 1.64 -4.99 -9.05
N SER A 37 0.87 -5.38 -10.08
CA SER A 37 1.33 -5.32 -11.46
C SER A 37 1.08 -3.93 -12.06
N ILE A 38 2.16 -3.34 -12.56
CA ILE A 38 2.10 -2.07 -13.31
C ILE A 38 1.69 -2.39 -14.74
N PRO A 39 0.57 -1.88 -15.25
CA PRO A 39 0.21 -2.08 -16.64
C PRO A 39 1.28 -1.43 -17.54
N PRO A 40 1.72 -2.10 -18.62
CA PRO A 40 2.72 -1.54 -19.55
C PRO A 40 2.23 -0.28 -20.26
N LYS A 41 0.91 -0.11 -20.37
CA LYS A 41 0.24 1.10 -20.88
C LYS A 41 -0.99 1.39 -20.04
N GLY A 42 -1.37 2.69 -19.97
CA GLY A 42 -2.52 3.14 -19.19
C GLY A 42 -2.19 3.32 -17.70
N THR A 43 -3.22 3.53 -16.90
CA THR A 43 -3.13 3.92 -15.50
C THR A 43 -3.74 2.85 -14.59
N ILE A 44 -3.32 2.82 -13.34
CA ILE A 44 -3.90 1.98 -12.29
C ILE A 44 -5.17 2.67 -11.77
N PRO A 45 -6.36 2.05 -11.86
CA PRO A 45 -7.60 2.68 -11.42
C PRO A 45 -7.75 2.63 -9.90
N VAL A 46 -8.04 3.80 -9.29
CA VAL A 46 -8.25 3.98 -7.84
C VAL A 46 -9.64 4.52 -7.59
N ALA A 47 -10.47 3.77 -6.87
CA ALA A 47 -11.81 4.18 -6.47
C ALA A 47 -11.81 4.73 -5.05
N PHE A 48 -12.36 5.92 -4.87
CA PHE A 48 -12.62 6.52 -3.58
C PHE A 48 -14.11 6.41 -3.26
N VAL A 49 -14.44 5.64 -2.25
CA VAL A 49 -15.83 5.45 -1.80
C VAL A 49 -16.23 6.67 -0.97
N VAL A 50 -17.09 7.53 -1.50
CA VAL A 50 -17.52 8.75 -0.82
C VAL A 50 -19.04 8.78 -0.67
N THR A 51 -19.50 8.92 0.57
CA THR A 51 -20.91 9.13 0.92
C THR A 51 -21.03 10.34 1.84
N ASP A 52 -22.24 10.65 2.31
CA ASP A 52 -22.41 11.77 3.24
C ASP A 52 -21.51 11.62 4.48
N ASP A 53 -21.09 12.75 5.01
CA ASP A 53 -20.18 12.91 6.13
C ASP A 53 -18.78 12.31 5.92
N ALA A 54 -18.39 11.96 4.68
CA ALA A 54 -17.04 11.53 4.40
C ALA A 54 -16.02 12.55 4.93
N VAL A 55 -15.08 12.11 5.75
CA VAL A 55 -14.04 12.98 6.32
C VAL A 55 -13.06 13.36 5.22
N THR A 56 -12.99 14.66 4.93
CA THR A 56 -12.31 15.20 3.74
C THR A 56 -10.85 14.73 3.64
N ILE A 57 -10.06 14.85 4.69
CA ILE A 57 -8.64 14.48 4.63
C ILE A 57 -8.42 12.98 4.46
N ASP A 58 -9.38 12.13 4.90
CA ASP A 58 -9.27 10.67 4.81
C ASP A 58 -9.29 10.18 3.35
N PHE A 59 -9.93 10.92 2.46
CA PHE A 59 -9.88 10.63 1.03
C PHE A 59 -8.97 11.60 0.25
N ALA A 60 -8.96 12.90 0.59
CA ALA A 60 -8.15 13.88 -0.10
C ALA A 60 -6.64 13.68 0.11
N GLY A 61 -6.21 13.22 1.32
CA GLY A 61 -4.82 12.89 1.58
C GLY A 61 -4.29 11.78 0.65
N PRO A 62 -4.90 10.59 0.66
CA PRO A 62 -4.56 9.54 -0.31
C PRO A 62 -4.75 9.95 -1.78
N TRP A 63 -5.75 10.77 -2.09
CA TRP A 63 -5.96 11.30 -3.44
C TRP A 63 -4.74 12.07 -3.94
N GLU A 64 -4.25 13.02 -3.15
CA GLU A 64 -3.06 13.80 -3.50
C GLU A 64 -1.82 12.91 -3.65
N VAL A 65 -1.65 11.90 -2.77
CA VAL A 65 -0.54 10.94 -2.91
C VAL A 65 -0.61 10.23 -4.26
N PHE A 66 -1.74 9.60 -4.60
CA PHE A 66 -1.84 8.86 -5.86
C PHE A 66 -1.80 9.75 -7.10
N LYS A 67 -2.34 10.96 -7.02
CA LYS A 67 -2.31 11.95 -8.11
C LYS A 67 -0.87 12.35 -8.51
N ASP A 68 0.03 12.40 -7.55
CA ASP A 68 1.39 12.92 -7.74
C ASP A 68 2.44 11.81 -7.96
N VAL A 69 2.02 10.62 -8.40
CA VAL A 69 2.92 9.56 -8.86
C VAL A 69 3.08 9.62 -10.38
N PHE A 70 4.30 9.93 -10.84
CA PHE A 70 4.59 10.11 -12.25
C PHE A 70 5.63 9.11 -12.76
N LEU A 71 5.33 8.46 -13.89
CA LEU A 71 6.21 7.54 -14.61
C LEU A 71 6.82 8.28 -15.81
N LYS A 72 7.99 8.85 -15.63
CA LYS A 72 8.65 9.79 -16.58
C LYS A 72 8.91 9.20 -17.97
N ASP A 73 9.01 7.88 -18.07
CA ASP A 73 9.20 7.14 -19.31
C ASP A 73 7.94 7.01 -20.17
N ARG A 74 6.76 7.36 -19.64
CA ARG A 74 5.46 7.19 -20.31
C ARG A 74 5.06 8.31 -21.26
N GLY A 75 5.74 9.44 -21.24
CA GLY A 75 5.39 10.56 -22.10
C GLY A 75 6.03 11.88 -21.70
N LYS A 76 5.59 12.97 -22.34
CA LYS A 76 6.14 14.32 -22.15
C LYS A 76 5.31 15.21 -21.23
N THR A 77 4.01 14.89 -21.08
CA THR A 77 3.07 15.66 -20.25
C THR A 77 2.78 14.93 -18.94
N LEU A 78 2.41 15.65 -17.88
CA LEU A 78 2.02 15.05 -16.61
C LEU A 78 0.84 14.08 -16.76
N ALA A 79 -0.09 14.37 -17.67
CA ALA A 79 -1.23 13.48 -17.94
C ALA A 79 -0.78 12.13 -18.54
N GLU A 80 0.22 12.13 -19.44
CA GLU A 80 0.80 10.89 -19.99
C GLU A 80 1.61 10.12 -18.96
N GLN A 81 2.25 10.83 -18.03
CA GLN A 81 3.09 10.26 -16.98
C GLN A 81 2.30 9.78 -15.76
N ALA A 82 1.02 10.15 -15.61
CA ALA A 82 0.21 9.76 -14.48
C ALA A 82 0.19 8.23 -14.30
N ALA A 83 0.56 7.75 -13.11
CA ALA A 83 0.57 6.33 -12.78
C ALA A 83 -0.83 5.82 -12.46
N PHE A 84 -1.70 6.67 -11.89
CA PHE A 84 -3.01 6.31 -11.40
C PHE A 84 -4.13 7.12 -12.11
N ARG A 85 -5.31 6.51 -12.21
CA ARG A 85 -6.56 7.15 -12.60
C ARG A 85 -7.50 7.14 -11.40
N LEU A 86 -7.79 8.30 -10.85
CA LEU A 86 -8.58 8.47 -9.65
C LEU A 86 -10.03 8.77 -10.02
N TYR A 87 -10.97 8.22 -9.25
CA TYR A 87 -12.40 8.51 -9.40
C TYR A 87 -13.16 8.22 -8.11
N THR A 88 -14.30 8.85 -7.96
CA THR A 88 -15.20 8.72 -6.82
C THR A 88 -16.36 7.79 -7.12
N VAL A 89 -16.80 7.01 -6.12
CA VAL A 89 -17.91 6.07 -6.21
C VAL A 89 -18.85 6.26 -5.02
N SER A 90 -20.16 6.27 -5.28
CA SER A 90 -21.21 6.41 -4.26
C SER A 90 -22.45 5.56 -4.59
N ASP A 91 -23.48 5.65 -3.76
CA ASP A 91 -24.77 5.01 -4.01
C ASP A 91 -25.51 5.61 -5.23
N SER A 92 -25.29 6.90 -5.49
CA SER A 92 -25.88 7.65 -6.61
C SER A 92 -24.89 8.71 -7.11
N ARG A 93 -25.25 9.39 -8.20
CA ARG A 93 -24.52 10.57 -8.71
C ARG A 93 -25.02 11.91 -8.14
N GLU A 94 -25.92 11.86 -7.18
CA GLU A 94 -26.31 13.08 -6.46
C GLU A 94 -25.14 13.59 -5.61
N PRO A 95 -25.01 14.92 -5.45
CA PRO A 95 -23.94 15.50 -4.66
C PRO A 95 -23.97 15.02 -3.22
N VAL A 96 -22.91 14.39 -2.75
CA VAL A 96 -22.70 14.03 -1.35
C VAL A 96 -22.09 15.21 -0.59
N LYS A 97 -22.46 15.37 0.69
CA LYS A 97 -21.94 16.41 1.56
C LYS A 97 -20.93 15.82 2.53
N THR A 98 -19.67 16.24 2.42
CA THR A 98 -18.61 15.76 3.33
C THR A 98 -18.73 16.38 4.73
N SER A 99 -17.96 15.88 5.71
CA SER A 99 -17.90 16.35 7.12
C SER A 99 -17.45 17.80 7.10
N GLY A 100 -17.26 18.64 6.64
CA GLY A 100 -16.89 20.06 6.59
C GLY A 100 -17.80 20.86 5.66
N GLY A 101 -18.80 20.17 5.04
CA GLY A 101 -19.78 20.79 4.18
C GLY A 101 -19.37 20.95 2.72
N MET A 102 -18.19 20.48 2.30
CA MET A 102 -17.81 20.38 0.90
C MET A 102 -18.80 19.46 0.17
N ARG A 103 -19.15 19.79 -1.07
CA ARG A 103 -20.00 18.95 -1.90
C ARG A 103 -19.17 18.32 -3.01
N ILE A 104 -19.37 17.02 -3.22
CA ILE A 104 -18.71 16.22 -4.25
C ILE A 104 -19.78 15.58 -5.09
N VAL A 105 -19.68 15.68 -6.40
CA VAL A 105 -20.50 14.90 -7.34
C VAL A 105 -19.72 13.62 -7.66
N PRO A 106 -20.24 12.43 -7.28
CA PRO A 106 -19.54 11.18 -7.57
C PRO A 106 -19.45 10.92 -9.08
N ASP A 107 -18.30 10.39 -9.52
CA ASP A 107 -18.09 10.03 -10.94
C ASP A 107 -18.92 8.82 -11.35
N TYR A 108 -19.06 7.85 -10.43
CA TYR A 108 -19.73 6.58 -10.66
C TYR A 108 -20.60 6.17 -9.48
N THR A 109 -21.50 5.24 -9.75
CA THR A 109 -22.24 4.49 -8.74
C THR A 109 -21.60 3.12 -8.51
N PHE A 110 -22.01 2.39 -7.44
CA PHE A 110 -21.57 1.01 -7.23
C PHE A 110 -22.01 0.04 -8.33
N ASP A 111 -23.00 0.43 -9.16
CA ASP A 111 -23.48 -0.38 -10.27
C ASP A 111 -22.63 -0.29 -11.53
N ASP A 112 -22.06 0.90 -11.80
CA ASP A 112 -21.39 1.21 -13.08
C ASP A 112 -19.93 1.64 -12.91
N ALA A 113 -19.39 1.61 -11.70
CA ALA A 113 -17.99 1.91 -11.47
C ALA A 113 -17.07 0.92 -12.21
N PRO A 114 -16.07 1.42 -12.96
CA PRO A 114 -15.06 0.55 -13.53
C PRO A 114 -14.34 -0.20 -12.42
N ARG A 115 -13.88 -1.42 -12.69
CA ARG A 115 -13.16 -2.23 -11.70
C ARG A 115 -11.89 -1.50 -11.24
N PRO A 116 -11.75 -1.19 -9.93
CA PRO A 116 -10.54 -0.58 -9.38
C PRO A 116 -9.46 -1.63 -9.08
N ALA A 117 -8.20 -1.21 -9.19
CA ALA A 117 -7.09 -1.93 -8.59
C ALA A 117 -6.93 -1.57 -7.11
N ILE A 118 -7.28 -0.34 -6.74
CA ILE A 118 -7.20 0.18 -5.36
C ILE A 118 -8.56 0.76 -4.97
N VAL A 119 -9.03 0.44 -3.77
CA VAL A 119 -10.21 1.03 -3.14
C VAL A 119 -9.80 1.78 -1.88
N VAL A 120 -10.23 3.02 -1.75
CA VAL A 120 -10.03 3.86 -0.55
C VAL A 120 -11.37 4.12 0.11
N VAL A 121 -11.48 3.76 1.39
CA VAL A 121 -12.70 3.89 2.21
C VAL A 121 -12.43 4.84 3.37
N PRO A 122 -12.84 6.12 3.29
CA PRO A 122 -12.71 7.10 4.37
C PRO A 122 -13.70 6.82 5.50
N ALA A 123 -13.55 7.52 6.62
CA ALA A 123 -14.60 7.68 7.62
C ALA A 123 -15.79 8.39 6.96
N GLN A 124 -17.00 7.83 7.13
CA GLN A 124 -18.24 8.34 6.54
C GLN A 124 -19.46 7.71 7.21
N SER A 125 -20.65 8.27 7.00
CA SER A 125 -21.89 7.76 7.59
C SER A 125 -22.56 6.65 6.77
N GLY A 126 -22.36 6.61 5.46
CA GLY A 126 -23.01 5.65 4.56
C GLY A 126 -22.69 4.19 4.88
N ARG A 127 -23.71 3.36 4.87
CA ARG A 127 -23.66 1.91 5.14
C ARG A 127 -24.71 1.15 4.31
N SER A 128 -24.94 1.56 3.06
CA SER A 128 -25.92 0.88 2.23
C SER A 128 -25.54 -0.58 2.00
N PRO A 129 -26.52 -1.49 1.91
CA PRO A 129 -26.25 -2.90 1.57
C PRO A 129 -25.47 -3.04 0.26
N LYS A 130 -25.75 -2.18 -0.73
CA LYS A 130 -25.06 -2.14 -2.03
C LYS A 130 -23.59 -1.79 -1.87
N MET A 131 -23.25 -0.75 -1.09
CA MET A 131 -21.88 -0.37 -0.77
C MET A 131 -21.13 -1.52 -0.09
N LEU A 132 -21.71 -2.14 0.95
CA LEU A 132 -21.06 -3.22 1.67
C LEU A 132 -20.84 -4.45 0.80
N GLU A 133 -21.77 -4.78 -0.08
CA GLU A 133 -21.62 -5.87 -1.05
C GLU A 133 -20.53 -5.55 -2.08
N TRP A 134 -20.52 -4.33 -2.61
CA TRP A 134 -19.49 -3.88 -3.54
C TRP A 134 -18.10 -3.96 -2.91
N ILE A 135 -17.93 -3.50 -1.65
CA ILE A 135 -16.67 -3.61 -0.92
C ILE A 135 -16.24 -5.08 -0.77
N ARG A 136 -17.14 -5.99 -0.35
CA ARG A 136 -16.85 -7.43 -0.28
C ARG A 136 -16.34 -7.97 -1.61
N LYS A 137 -17.02 -7.62 -2.71
CA LYS A 137 -16.61 -8.02 -4.06
C LYS A 137 -15.21 -7.50 -4.40
N MET A 138 -14.89 -6.25 -4.06
CA MET A 138 -13.59 -5.65 -4.35
C MET A 138 -12.45 -6.34 -3.60
N THR A 139 -12.66 -6.92 -2.41
CA THR A 139 -11.59 -7.68 -1.72
C THR A 139 -11.13 -8.92 -2.49
N THR A 140 -11.91 -9.40 -3.45
CA THR A 140 -11.54 -10.53 -4.32
C THR A 140 -11.06 -10.11 -5.71
N GLN A 141 -11.24 -8.84 -6.08
CA GLN A 141 -11.02 -8.34 -7.44
C GLN A 141 -9.98 -7.22 -7.53
N SER A 142 -9.68 -6.56 -6.43
CA SER A 142 -8.71 -5.47 -6.35
C SER A 142 -7.39 -5.94 -5.74
N ASP A 143 -6.33 -5.21 -6.00
CA ASP A 143 -5.03 -5.45 -5.41
C ASP A 143 -4.98 -4.94 -3.96
N VAL A 144 -5.64 -3.79 -3.71
CA VAL A 144 -5.69 -3.12 -2.40
C VAL A 144 -7.11 -2.65 -2.09
N VAL A 145 -7.59 -2.94 -0.88
CA VAL A 145 -8.75 -2.30 -0.25
C VAL A 145 -8.27 -1.69 1.06
N MET A 146 -8.23 -0.37 1.11
CA MET A 146 -7.72 0.36 2.27
C MET A 146 -8.78 1.23 2.93
N SER A 147 -8.78 1.25 4.26
CA SER A 147 -9.59 2.20 5.03
C SER A 147 -8.73 3.25 5.74
N VAL A 148 -9.30 4.41 5.96
CA VAL A 148 -8.71 5.49 6.77
C VAL A 148 -9.65 5.83 7.90
N CYS A 149 -9.10 6.06 9.11
CA CYS A 149 -9.88 6.50 10.26
C CYS A 149 -10.99 5.49 10.61
N THR A 150 -12.20 5.96 10.90
CA THR A 150 -13.37 5.10 11.13
C THR A 150 -13.95 4.47 9.85
N GLY A 151 -13.32 4.64 8.70
CA GLY A 151 -13.57 3.80 7.52
C GLY A 151 -13.36 2.31 7.79
N ALA A 152 -12.60 1.95 8.83
CA ALA A 152 -12.46 0.58 9.30
C ALA A 152 -13.80 -0.04 9.75
N TYR A 153 -14.76 0.76 10.25
CA TYR A 153 -16.11 0.27 10.56
C TYR A 153 -16.85 -0.19 9.31
N VAL A 154 -16.67 0.52 8.19
CA VAL A 154 -17.27 0.10 6.90
C VAL A 154 -16.74 -1.27 6.48
N LEU A 155 -15.43 -1.51 6.63
CA LEU A 155 -14.83 -2.81 6.35
C LEU A 155 -15.27 -3.87 7.35
N GLY A 156 -15.46 -3.49 8.62
CA GLY A 156 -16.04 -4.36 9.66
C GLY A 156 -17.48 -4.78 9.33
N ASP A 157 -18.35 -3.81 8.97
CA ASP A 157 -19.73 -4.04 8.57
C ASP A 157 -19.84 -4.88 7.28
N ALA A 158 -18.87 -4.71 6.37
CA ALA A 158 -18.74 -5.59 5.21
C ALA A 158 -18.28 -7.02 5.58
N GLY A 159 -17.86 -7.26 6.84
CA GLY A 159 -17.43 -8.57 7.33
C GLY A 159 -16.04 -9.00 6.86
N VAL A 160 -15.28 -8.10 6.23
CA VAL A 160 -13.97 -8.44 5.61
C VAL A 160 -12.81 -8.38 6.58
N LEU A 161 -13.01 -7.86 7.81
CA LEU A 161 -11.99 -7.79 8.87
C LEU A 161 -12.02 -8.95 9.87
N LYS A 162 -12.99 -9.87 9.78
CA LYS A 162 -13.13 -10.97 10.73
C LYS A 162 -11.86 -11.82 10.82
N GLY A 163 -11.30 -11.98 12.02
CA GLY A 163 -10.07 -12.72 12.30
C GLY A 163 -8.79 -12.05 11.81
N LYS A 164 -8.86 -10.79 11.35
CA LYS A 164 -7.70 -10.06 10.81
C LYS A 164 -7.21 -9.00 11.78
N LYS A 165 -5.92 -8.66 11.65
CA LYS A 165 -5.35 -7.47 12.31
C LYS A 165 -5.91 -6.22 11.63
N ALA A 166 -6.29 -5.21 12.42
CA ALA A 166 -6.74 -3.92 11.89
C ALA A 166 -6.46 -2.79 12.89
N THR A 167 -6.44 -1.57 12.40
CA THR A 167 -6.45 -0.36 13.22
C THR A 167 -7.57 0.57 12.78
N THR A 168 -7.88 1.56 13.59
CA THR A 168 -8.85 2.62 13.33
C THR A 168 -8.37 3.90 14.02
N HIS A 169 -9.17 4.96 14.00
CA HIS A 169 -8.86 6.18 14.72
C HIS A 169 -8.79 5.93 16.24
N HIS A 170 -7.75 6.44 16.91
CA HIS A 170 -7.43 6.14 18.31
C HIS A 170 -8.57 6.43 19.30
N LEU A 171 -9.39 7.44 19.06
CA LEU A 171 -10.55 7.76 19.92
C LEU A 171 -11.66 6.70 19.85
N TYR A 172 -11.61 5.80 18.89
CA TYR A 172 -12.64 4.78 18.64
C TYR A 172 -12.15 3.35 18.90
N TYR A 173 -10.96 3.15 19.46
CA TYR A 173 -10.40 1.81 19.68
C TYR A 173 -11.33 0.90 20.49
N ASP A 174 -11.83 1.39 21.63
CA ASP A 174 -12.63 0.57 22.54
C ASP A 174 -14.02 0.28 21.97
N GLU A 175 -14.64 1.25 21.29
CA GLU A 175 -15.91 1.05 20.59
C GLU A 175 -15.76 0.10 19.41
N PHE A 176 -14.71 0.25 18.61
CA PHE A 176 -14.39 -0.62 17.48
C PHE A 176 -14.19 -2.07 17.94
N GLN A 177 -13.42 -2.29 19.00
CA GLN A 177 -13.19 -3.63 19.55
C GLN A 177 -14.46 -4.25 20.12
N LYS A 178 -15.32 -3.44 20.73
CA LYS A 178 -16.63 -3.90 21.23
C LYS A 178 -17.58 -4.27 20.08
N THR A 179 -17.57 -3.47 19.00
CA THR A 179 -18.44 -3.69 17.83
C THR A 179 -17.99 -4.89 17.00
N PHE A 180 -16.67 -5.07 16.87
CA PHE A 180 -16.05 -6.14 16.08
C PHE A 180 -15.12 -6.99 16.94
N PRO A 181 -15.65 -7.83 17.86
CA PRO A 181 -14.83 -8.58 18.81
C PRO A 181 -13.89 -9.60 18.15
N ASP A 182 -14.22 -10.04 16.93
CA ASP A 182 -13.41 -10.98 16.15
C ASP A 182 -12.23 -10.30 15.42
N VAL A 183 -12.12 -8.96 15.46
CA VAL A 183 -11.00 -8.22 14.85
C VAL A 183 -9.83 -8.12 15.82
N LEU A 184 -8.62 -8.39 15.35
CA LEU A 184 -7.39 -8.28 16.15
C LEU A 184 -6.89 -6.83 16.12
N LEU A 185 -7.50 -5.96 16.93
CA LEU A 185 -7.20 -4.53 16.96
C LEU A 185 -5.72 -4.27 17.29
N GLN A 186 -5.07 -3.49 16.46
CA GLN A 186 -3.70 -3.00 16.64
C GLN A 186 -3.74 -1.52 17.03
N LYS A 187 -3.56 -1.21 18.31
CA LYS A 187 -3.51 0.16 18.82
C LYS A 187 -2.16 0.81 18.45
N ASP A 188 -2.16 2.14 18.37
CA ASP A 188 -0.96 2.97 18.18
C ASP A 188 -0.16 2.67 16.89
N LYS A 189 -0.83 2.13 15.88
CA LYS A 189 -0.27 1.94 14.55
C LYS A 189 -0.77 3.02 13.59
N ARG A 190 0.14 3.59 12.80
CA ARG A 190 -0.25 4.49 11.73
C ARG A 190 -1.10 3.77 10.70
N PHE A 191 -0.70 2.55 10.33
CA PHE A 191 -1.51 1.65 9.51
C PHE A 191 -1.17 0.19 9.83
N VAL A 192 -2.00 -0.70 9.33
CA VAL A 192 -1.85 -2.16 9.45
C VAL A 192 -2.13 -2.79 8.10
N GLN A 193 -1.20 -3.55 7.60
CA GLN A 193 -1.43 -4.49 6.51
C GLN A 193 -2.05 -5.75 7.11
N SER A 194 -3.36 -5.92 6.94
CA SER A 194 -4.12 -7.05 7.49
C SER A 194 -3.82 -8.36 6.77
N ASP A 195 -3.69 -8.28 5.46
CA ASP A 195 -3.26 -9.36 4.55
C ASP A 195 -2.70 -8.75 3.24
N SER A 196 -2.62 -9.54 2.18
CA SER A 196 -2.13 -9.05 0.89
C SER A 196 -3.08 -8.09 0.15
N VAL A 197 -4.33 -7.92 0.62
CA VAL A 197 -5.36 -7.08 -0.02
C VAL A 197 -5.86 -5.98 0.89
N ILE A 198 -6.07 -6.30 2.18
CA ILE A 198 -6.76 -5.42 3.12
C ILE A 198 -5.76 -4.67 3.97
N PHE A 199 -5.91 -3.37 4.01
CA PHE A 199 -5.10 -2.44 4.79
C PHE A 199 -6.00 -1.49 5.58
N THR A 200 -5.59 -1.10 6.78
CA THR A 200 -6.34 -0.14 7.59
C THR A 200 -5.41 0.91 8.15
N ALA A 201 -5.76 2.18 8.05
CA ALA A 201 -5.01 3.29 8.65
C ALA A 201 -5.75 3.86 9.86
N GLY A 202 -4.99 4.40 10.78
CA GLY A 202 -5.49 5.22 11.88
C GLY A 202 -6.14 6.52 11.41
N GLY A 203 -6.22 7.53 12.28
CA GLY A 203 -6.93 8.77 11.97
C GLY A 203 -6.20 9.68 10.99
N LEU A 204 -6.99 10.32 10.14
CA LEU A 204 -6.65 11.50 9.34
C LEU A 204 -5.36 11.34 8.51
N SER A 205 -4.26 11.95 8.96
CA SER A 205 -2.97 11.95 8.24
C SER A 205 -2.35 10.55 8.06
N SER A 206 -2.79 9.54 8.81
CA SER A 206 -2.34 8.15 8.63
C SER A 206 -2.72 7.57 7.25
N GLY A 207 -3.76 8.13 6.62
CA GLY A 207 -4.11 7.77 5.24
C GLY A 207 -3.04 8.15 4.23
N ILE A 208 -2.28 9.22 4.49
CA ILE A 208 -1.14 9.64 3.65
C ILE A 208 -0.02 8.60 3.75
N ASP A 209 0.33 8.16 4.97
CA ASP A 209 1.35 7.12 5.17
C ASP A 209 0.95 5.82 4.47
N LEU A 210 -0.30 5.39 4.64
CA LEU A 210 -0.78 4.17 4.00
C LEU A 210 -0.76 4.29 2.46
N ALA A 211 -1.16 5.43 1.90
CA ALA A 211 -1.11 5.65 0.46
C ALA A 211 0.32 5.64 -0.09
N LEU A 212 1.29 6.27 0.62
CA LEU A 212 2.71 6.21 0.27
C LEU A 212 3.25 4.77 0.35
N HIS A 213 2.84 4.00 1.36
CA HIS A 213 3.18 2.58 1.44
C HIS A 213 2.63 1.78 0.26
N VAL A 214 1.39 2.05 -0.17
CA VAL A 214 0.82 1.42 -1.38
C VAL A 214 1.61 1.82 -2.63
N VAL A 215 2.05 3.07 -2.76
CA VAL A 215 2.95 3.50 -3.85
C VAL A 215 4.27 2.70 -3.82
N GLU A 216 4.85 2.49 -2.62
CA GLU A 216 6.04 1.66 -2.45
C GLU A 216 5.82 0.22 -2.92
N LEU A 217 4.67 -0.38 -2.61
CA LEU A 217 4.31 -1.74 -3.05
C LEU A 217 4.25 -1.88 -4.59
N TYR A 218 3.77 -0.85 -5.29
CA TYR A 218 3.68 -0.86 -6.76
C TYR A 218 4.98 -0.48 -7.45
N PHE A 219 5.67 0.56 -6.96
CA PHE A 219 6.73 1.24 -7.69
C PHE A 219 8.07 1.25 -6.97
N GLY A 220 8.13 0.65 -5.78
CA GLY A 220 9.32 0.61 -4.94
C GLY A 220 9.57 1.90 -4.13
N PRO A 221 10.54 1.85 -3.19
CA PRO A 221 10.77 2.91 -2.22
C PRO A 221 11.15 4.25 -2.84
N SER A 222 11.89 4.26 -3.94
CA SER A 222 12.31 5.51 -4.61
C SER A 222 11.12 6.32 -5.12
N SER A 223 10.09 5.66 -5.66
CA SER A 223 8.89 6.35 -6.15
C SER A 223 8.06 6.92 -5.00
N ALA A 224 7.93 6.18 -3.89
CA ALA A 224 7.25 6.67 -2.70
C ALA A 224 8.00 7.86 -2.07
N GLU A 225 9.33 7.84 -2.03
CA GLU A 225 10.16 8.97 -1.57
C GLU A 225 10.01 10.20 -2.46
N GLU A 226 10.03 10.03 -3.79
CA GLU A 226 9.81 11.14 -4.73
C GLU A 226 8.42 11.76 -4.53
N THR A 227 7.38 10.93 -4.39
CA THR A 227 6.03 11.39 -4.12
C THR A 227 5.92 12.12 -2.78
N ALA A 228 6.47 11.58 -1.70
CA ALA A 228 6.51 12.25 -0.40
C ALA A 228 7.23 13.61 -0.47
N LYS A 229 8.30 13.70 -1.27
CA LYS A 229 9.05 14.95 -1.49
C LYS A 229 8.23 15.98 -2.29
N ILE A 230 7.49 15.57 -3.32
CA ILE A 230 6.57 16.44 -4.08
C ILE A 230 5.50 17.03 -3.14
N LEU A 231 4.94 16.21 -2.26
CA LEU A 231 3.96 16.63 -1.27
C LEU A 231 4.55 17.41 -0.08
N GLU A 232 5.88 17.61 -0.03
CA GLU A 232 6.60 18.14 1.13
C GLU A 232 6.26 17.40 2.45
N TYR A 233 5.81 16.15 2.34
CA TYR A 233 5.45 15.32 3.48
C TYR A 233 6.69 14.83 4.21
N LYS A 234 6.77 15.11 5.52
CA LYS A 234 7.95 14.81 6.36
C LYS A 234 7.80 13.54 7.19
N GLY A 235 6.60 12.94 7.22
CA GLY A 235 6.38 11.67 7.89
C GLY A 235 7.19 10.55 7.23
N THR A 236 7.62 9.58 8.02
CA THR A 236 8.44 8.44 7.57
C THR A 236 7.83 7.10 7.92
N ASP A 237 6.69 7.08 8.61
CA ASP A 237 6.03 5.84 9.08
C ASP A 237 5.57 4.92 7.95
N TRP A 238 5.42 5.46 6.74
CA TRP A 238 5.09 4.69 5.54
C TRP A 238 6.20 3.73 5.07
N LYS A 239 7.46 3.95 5.50
CA LYS A 239 8.65 3.14 5.11
C LYS A 239 8.72 1.77 5.78
N GLY A 240 7.76 1.42 6.61
CA GLY A 240 7.78 0.19 7.37
C GLY A 240 6.44 -0.54 7.33
N ASP A 241 6.21 -1.33 8.36
CA ASP A 241 4.95 -2.06 8.60
C ASP A 241 3.87 -1.21 9.29
N GLY A 242 4.01 0.11 9.31
CA GLY A 242 3.12 1.04 10.02
C GLY A 242 3.34 1.06 11.53
N SER A 243 4.36 0.38 12.04
CA SER A 243 4.71 0.46 13.45
C SER A 243 5.44 1.77 13.74
N THR A 244 4.78 2.70 14.41
CA THR A 244 5.42 3.88 14.97
C THR A 244 6.52 3.46 15.92
N SER A 245 7.76 3.80 15.63
CA SER A 245 8.76 3.96 16.66
C SER A 245 8.38 5.22 17.46
N VAL A 246 7.60 5.08 18.52
CA VAL A 246 7.42 6.14 19.49
C VAL A 246 8.79 6.37 20.11
N SER A 247 9.55 7.32 19.56
CA SER A 247 10.70 7.88 20.25
C SER A 247 10.15 8.52 21.52
N ALA A 248 10.28 7.80 22.63
CA ALA A 248 10.03 8.32 23.97
C ALA A 248 11.10 9.39 24.26
N THR A 249 10.85 10.61 23.80
CA THR A 249 11.55 11.80 24.28
C THR A 249 10.51 12.65 25.00
N ALA A 250 10.00 12.08 26.09
CA ALA A 250 9.48 12.88 27.16
C ALA A 250 10.65 13.12 28.12
N THR A 251 11.16 14.33 28.19
CA THR A 251 11.70 14.87 29.44
C THR A 251 12.05 16.34 29.25
N ARG A 252 11.32 17.21 29.73
CA ARG A 252 11.39 18.23 30.81
C ARG A 252 10.59 19.46 30.45
#